data_924a50b0b7e1057d79ccdfb2250be270
#
_entry.id   924a50b0b7e1057d79ccdfb2250be270
#
_cell.length_a   1.000
_cell.length_b   1.000
_cell.length_c   1.000
_cell.angle_alpha   90.00
_cell.angle_beta   90.00
_cell.angle_gamma   90.00
#
_symmetry.space_group_name_H-M   'P 1'
#
loop_
_entity.id
_entity.type
_entity.pdbx_description
1 polymer ?
#
loop_
_entity_poly.entity_id
_entity_poly.type
_entity_poly.pdbx_seq_one_letter_code
_entity_poly.pdbx_strand_id
1 'polypeptide(L)'
;MASVFAGVWRSIKAHEFTHYWFKGGRNSTKSSFISITIVLLIMLNPEANAVVLRKVGNTLRTSVYEQIGWACDVLGVAHLFDFGLSPMEVTYRPTGQVIRFVGCDKPKKLKSAKFRTGYCAVVWFEEVDEFDGMDEVRSVLATFLRGGDMFWVFYSYNPPRSARNWVNKEARDLEAHPGEDGRFICHTTYLDVIDEHPEWISAAALA
;
A
#
# COMPACT_ATOMS: atom_id res chain seq x y z
N MET A 1 5.19 -15.55 3.30
CA MET A 1 5.28 -14.18 3.85
C MET A 1 6.35 -14.22 4.93
N ALA A 2 7.33 -13.33 4.88
CA ALA A 2 8.39 -13.29 5.89
C ALA A 2 7.81 -13.05 7.29
N SER A 3 8.40 -13.67 8.32
CA SER A 3 7.87 -13.66 9.69
C SER A 3 7.82 -12.26 10.31
N VAL A 4 8.71 -11.35 9.88
CA VAL A 4 8.75 -9.95 10.29
C VAL A 4 7.38 -9.24 10.12
N PHE A 5 6.57 -9.66 9.16
CA PHE A 5 5.24 -9.10 8.94
C PHE A 5 4.10 -9.78 9.72
N ALA A 6 4.36 -10.87 10.43
CA ALA A 6 3.30 -11.60 11.13
C ALA A 6 2.61 -10.77 12.21
N GLY A 7 3.38 -9.97 12.96
CA GLY A 7 2.86 -9.02 13.94
C GLY A 7 2.05 -7.90 13.28
N VAL A 8 2.58 -7.35 12.21
CA VAL A 8 1.94 -6.28 11.44
C VAL A 8 0.59 -6.74 10.86
N TRP A 9 0.53 -7.95 10.29
CA TRP A 9 -0.73 -8.52 9.80
C TRP A 9 -1.79 -8.69 10.90
N ARG A 10 -1.38 -9.13 12.10
CA ARG A 10 -2.31 -9.24 13.24
C ARG A 10 -2.88 -7.88 13.63
N SER A 11 -2.03 -6.87 13.70
CA SER A 11 -2.41 -5.48 13.98
C SER A 11 -3.38 -4.91 12.92
N ILE A 12 -3.09 -5.14 11.63
CA ILE A 12 -3.99 -4.73 10.53
C ILE A 12 -5.35 -5.42 10.62
N LYS A 13 -5.36 -6.74 10.89
CA LYS A 13 -6.61 -7.50 11.07
C LYS A 13 -7.44 -7.03 12.26
N ALA A 14 -6.77 -6.67 13.36
CA ALA A 14 -7.42 -6.14 14.57
C ALA A 14 -7.81 -4.66 14.43
N HIS A 15 -7.44 -4.00 13.32
CA HIS A 15 -7.61 -2.56 13.07
C HIS A 15 -7.04 -1.71 14.23
N GLU A 16 -5.85 -2.06 14.72
CA GLU A 16 -5.22 -1.34 15.83
C GLU A 16 -4.80 0.08 15.44
N PHE A 17 -4.45 0.28 14.16
CA PHE A 17 -4.06 1.58 13.61
C PHE A 17 -4.78 1.85 12.29
N THR A 18 -4.88 3.13 11.94
CA THR A 18 -5.38 3.57 10.65
C THR A 18 -4.24 3.72 9.63
N HIS A 19 -3.06 4.18 10.08
CA HIS A 19 -1.95 4.55 9.22
C HIS A 19 -0.76 3.60 9.45
N TYR A 20 -0.36 2.87 8.42
CA TYR A 20 0.75 1.92 8.44
C TYR A 20 1.86 2.38 7.49
N TRP A 21 3.01 2.75 8.06
CA TRP A 21 4.19 3.19 7.34
C TRP A 21 5.19 2.05 7.18
N PHE A 22 5.62 1.79 5.96
CA PHE A 22 6.59 0.75 5.62
C PHE A 22 7.85 1.39 5.07
N LYS A 23 8.84 1.53 5.92
CA LYS A 23 10.18 2.04 5.63
C LYS A 23 11.10 0.86 5.32
N GLY A 24 11.79 0.87 4.17
CA GLY A 24 12.73 -0.21 3.87
C GLY A 24 13.40 -0.06 2.51
N GLY A 25 14.58 -0.61 2.37
CA GLY A 25 15.32 -0.65 1.11
C GLY A 25 14.68 -1.57 0.07
N ARG A 26 15.37 -1.71 -1.07
CA ARG A 26 15.03 -2.73 -2.06
C ARG A 26 15.13 -4.13 -1.43
N ASN A 27 14.35 -5.08 -1.94
CA ASN A 27 14.29 -6.47 -1.46
C ASN A 27 13.79 -6.65 -0.01
N SER A 28 13.26 -5.61 0.63
CA SER A 28 12.63 -5.70 1.96
C SER A 28 11.22 -6.30 1.94
N THR A 29 10.71 -6.68 0.77
CA THR A 29 9.39 -7.30 0.50
C THR A 29 8.16 -6.53 1.00
N LYS A 30 8.32 -5.27 1.40
CA LYS A 30 7.22 -4.41 1.88
C LYS A 30 6.05 -4.27 0.90
N SER A 31 6.33 -4.00 -0.39
CA SER A 31 5.28 -3.86 -1.42
C SER A 31 4.57 -5.19 -1.68
N SER A 32 5.29 -6.32 -1.60
CA SER A 32 4.72 -7.66 -1.67
C SER A 32 3.78 -7.94 -0.51
N PHE A 33 4.17 -7.56 0.70
CA PHE A 33 3.32 -7.67 1.88
C PHE A 33 2.06 -6.81 1.76
N ILE A 34 2.19 -5.55 1.35
CA ILE A 34 1.05 -4.62 1.23
C ILE A 34 0.08 -5.11 0.15
N SER A 35 0.57 -5.57 -1.00
CA SER A 35 -0.30 -6.06 -2.09
C SER A 35 -1.12 -7.29 -1.66
N ILE A 36 -0.51 -8.27 -0.99
CA ILE A 36 -1.20 -9.41 -0.40
C ILE A 36 -2.24 -8.92 0.64
N THR A 37 -1.86 -7.99 1.49
CA THR A 37 -2.74 -7.40 2.50
C THR A 37 -3.97 -6.74 1.88
N ILE A 38 -3.81 -5.96 0.81
CA ILE A 38 -4.93 -5.31 0.11
C ILE A 38 -5.89 -6.35 -0.46
N VAL A 39 -5.39 -7.39 -1.14
CA VAL A 39 -6.22 -8.47 -1.68
C VAL A 39 -7.02 -9.14 -0.56
N LEU A 40 -6.38 -9.47 0.57
CA LEU A 40 -7.05 -10.07 1.71
C LEU A 40 -8.09 -9.14 2.34
N LEU A 41 -7.80 -7.83 2.50
CA LEU A 41 -8.75 -6.86 3.05
C LEU A 41 -10.00 -6.72 2.18
N ILE A 42 -9.84 -6.68 0.85
CA ILE A 42 -10.97 -6.67 -0.11
C ILE A 42 -11.84 -7.92 0.08
N MET A 43 -11.23 -9.10 0.17
CA MET A 43 -11.96 -10.36 0.32
C MET A 43 -12.65 -10.50 1.68
N LEU A 44 -12.08 -9.93 2.74
CA LEU A 44 -12.60 -10.03 4.12
C LEU A 44 -13.63 -8.97 4.46
N ASN A 45 -13.68 -7.85 3.73
CA ASN A 45 -14.54 -6.71 4.04
C ASN A 45 -15.42 -6.33 2.84
N PRO A 46 -16.67 -6.80 2.75
CA PRO A 46 -17.53 -6.66 1.55
C PRO A 46 -17.84 -5.23 1.11
N GLU A 47 -17.64 -4.21 1.96
CA GLU A 47 -17.85 -2.80 1.62
C GLU A 47 -16.56 -2.05 1.30
N ALA A 48 -15.41 -2.71 1.48
CA ALA A 48 -14.10 -2.08 1.30
C ALA A 48 -13.69 -2.05 -0.17
N ASN A 49 -13.50 -0.87 -0.74
CA ASN A 49 -12.74 -0.68 -1.97
C ASN A 49 -11.35 -0.14 -1.65
N ALA A 50 -10.44 -0.28 -2.60
CA ALA A 50 -9.07 0.19 -2.45
C ALA A 50 -8.67 1.19 -3.54
N VAL A 51 -7.77 2.10 -3.20
CA VAL A 51 -7.07 2.97 -4.14
C VAL A 51 -5.57 2.82 -3.93
N VAL A 52 -4.86 2.54 -5.01
CA VAL A 52 -3.40 2.47 -5.03
C VAL A 52 -2.87 3.68 -5.79
N LEU A 53 -2.00 4.42 -5.15
CA LEU A 53 -1.55 5.74 -5.56
C LEU A 53 -0.05 5.77 -5.78
N ARG A 54 0.37 6.39 -6.88
CA ARG A 54 1.75 6.85 -7.10
C ARG A 54 1.74 8.33 -7.48
N LYS A 55 2.85 9.02 -7.20
CA LYS A 55 3.01 10.42 -7.65
C LYS A 55 2.86 10.52 -9.16
N VAL A 56 3.49 9.61 -9.91
CA VAL A 56 3.51 9.58 -11.38
C VAL A 56 2.71 8.41 -11.92
N GLY A 57 1.68 8.71 -12.73
CA GLY A 57 0.72 7.70 -13.20
C GLY A 57 1.23 6.73 -14.26
N ASN A 58 2.27 7.08 -15.02
CA ASN A 58 2.76 6.25 -16.13
C ASN A 58 3.44 4.93 -15.68
N THR A 59 3.87 4.85 -14.43
CA THR A 59 4.53 3.67 -13.85
C THR A 59 3.57 2.71 -13.14
N LEU A 60 2.29 3.08 -12.97
CA LEU A 60 1.30 2.28 -12.23
C LEU A 60 1.15 0.87 -12.79
N ARG A 61 1.09 0.72 -14.14
CA ARG A 61 0.88 -0.56 -14.79
C ARG A 61 2.01 -1.55 -14.53
N THR A 62 3.25 -1.11 -14.69
CA THR A 62 4.45 -1.95 -14.58
C THR A 62 4.96 -2.12 -13.15
N SER A 63 4.27 -1.51 -12.17
CA SER A 63 4.61 -1.62 -10.76
C SER A 63 3.43 -2.21 -9.97
N VAL A 64 2.63 -1.35 -9.36
CA VAL A 64 1.59 -1.77 -8.39
C VAL A 64 0.43 -2.58 -9.00
N TYR A 65 0.11 -2.37 -10.28
CA TYR A 65 -0.93 -3.17 -10.94
C TYR A 65 -0.48 -4.63 -11.10
N GLU A 66 0.72 -4.84 -11.66
CA GLU A 66 1.32 -6.18 -11.75
C GLU A 66 1.56 -6.80 -10.37
N GLN A 67 1.90 -5.98 -9.38
CA GLN A 67 2.11 -6.43 -8.00
C GLN A 67 0.81 -6.96 -7.35
N ILE A 68 -0.33 -6.34 -7.62
CA ILE A 68 -1.65 -6.86 -7.19
C ILE A 68 -1.99 -8.17 -7.92
N GLY A 69 -1.70 -8.25 -9.24
CA GLY A 69 -1.85 -9.50 -10.00
C GLY A 69 -1.04 -10.63 -9.39
N TRP A 70 0.24 -10.40 -9.14
CA TRP A 70 1.13 -11.35 -8.46
C TRP A 70 0.57 -11.78 -7.08
N ALA A 71 0.02 -10.85 -6.30
CA ALA A 71 -0.56 -11.16 -5.01
C ALA A 71 -1.78 -12.10 -5.14
N CYS A 72 -2.63 -11.89 -6.14
CA CYS A 72 -3.75 -12.78 -6.44
C CYS A 72 -3.29 -14.18 -6.84
N ASP A 73 -2.20 -14.28 -7.63
CA ASP A 73 -1.63 -15.57 -8.05
C ASP A 73 -1.04 -16.33 -6.85
N VAL A 74 -0.24 -15.65 -6.01
CA VAL A 74 0.36 -16.25 -4.81
C VAL A 74 -0.70 -16.76 -3.82
N LEU A 75 -1.81 -16.05 -3.70
CA LEU A 75 -2.94 -16.46 -2.86
C LEU A 75 -3.82 -17.53 -3.52
N GLY A 76 -3.60 -17.86 -4.81
CA GLY A 76 -4.42 -18.82 -5.56
C GLY A 76 -5.84 -18.32 -5.88
N VAL A 77 -6.06 -17.00 -5.81
CA VAL A 77 -7.40 -16.38 -5.95
C VAL A 77 -7.57 -15.56 -7.22
N ALA A 78 -6.61 -15.58 -8.14
CA ALA A 78 -6.66 -14.78 -9.37
C ALA A 78 -7.96 -15.04 -10.19
N HIS A 79 -8.48 -16.25 -10.14
CA HIS A 79 -9.75 -16.65 -10.79
C HIS A 79 -10.97 -15.91 -10.24
N LEU A 80 -10.88 -15.23 -9.10
CA LEU A 80 -11.94 -14.43 -8.49
C LEU A 80 -11.85 -12.93 -8.86
N PHE A 81 -10.87 -12.53 -9.65
CA PHE A 81 -10.62 -11.13 -9.97
C PHE A 81 -10.63 -10.89 -11.48
N ASP A 82 -11.20 -9.75 -11.88
CA ASP A 82 -11.15 -9.24 -13.25
C ASP A 82 -10.17 -8.07 -13.33
N PHE A 83 -9.25 -8.14 -14.29
CA PHE A 83 -8.16 -7.17 -14.48
C PHE A 83 -8.47 -6.26 -15.68
N GLY A 84 -8.83 -4.99 -15.41
CA GLY A 84 -9.13 -3.97 -16.39
C GLY A 84 -8.01 -2.95 -16.55
N LEU A 85 -7.77 -2.49 -17.79
CA LEU A 85 -6.74 -1.48 -18.07
C LEU A 85 -7.33 -0.09 -18.38
N SER A 86 -8.62 -0.01 -18.70
CA SER A 86 -9.29 1.27 -19.02
C SER A 86 -10.75 1.24 -18.56
N PRO A 87 -11.05 1.72 -17.37
CA PRO A 87 -10.14 2.24 -16.33
C PRO A 87 -9.17 1.17 -15.81
N MET A 88 -8.02 1.61 -15.25
CA MET A 88 -7.07 0.68 -14.62
C MET A 88 -7.60 0.30 -13.25
N GLU A 89 -8.25 -0.85 -13.18
CA GLU A 89 -8.94 -1.38 -12.01
C GLU A 89 -8.86 -2.90 -11.97
N VAL A 90 -8.86 -3.46 -10.76
CA VAL A 90 -9.01 -4.89 -10.49
C VAL A 90 -10.30 -5.06 -9.71
N THR A 91 -11.24 -5.84 -10.25
CA THR A 91 -12.57 -6.04 -9.65
C THR A 91 -12.66 -7.43 -9.02
N TYR A 92 -13.01 -7.48 -7.74
CA TYR A 92 -13.34 -8.72 -7.05
C TYR A 92 -14.75 -9.16 -7.43
N ARG A 93 -14.87 -10.24 -8.21
CA ARG A 93 -16.15 -10.68 -8.82
C ARG A 93 -17.27 -11.01 -7.84
N PRO A 94 -16.99 -11.68 -6.69
CA PRO A 94 -18.07 -12.11 -5.79
C PRO A 94 -18.94 -10.97 -5.26
N THR A 95 -18.35 -9.79 -5.00
CA THR A 95 -19.03 -8.66 -4.36
C THR A 95 -18.96 -7.36 -5.16
N GLY A 96 -18.16 -7.33 -6.25
CA GLY A 96 -18.02 -6.16 -7.12
C GLY A 96 -17.16 -5.03 -6.57
N GLN A 97 -16.37 -5.30 -5.53
CA GLN A 97 -15.42 -4.34 -4.98
C GLN A 97 -14.26 -4.11 -5.96
N VAL A 98 -13.66 -2.93 -5.88
CA VAL A 98 -12.67 -2.47 -6.85
C VAL A 98 -11.38 -2.04 -6.15
N ILE A 99 -10.25 -2.45 -6.72
CA ILE A 99 -8.93 -1.88 -6.46
C ILE A 99 -8.60 -0.97 -7.64
N ARG A 100 -8.55 0.35 -7.42
CA ARG A 100 -8.33 1.35 -8.47
C ARG A 100 -6.92 1.90 -8.40
N PHE A 101 -6.28 2.13 -9.57
CA PHE A 101 -4.92 2.65 -9.67
C PHE A 101 -4.94 4.07 -10.21
N VAL A 102 -4.35 5.03 -9.47
CA VAL A 102 -4.44 6.46 -9.79
C VAL A 102 -3.09 7.15 -9.65
N GLY A 103 -2.68 7.87 -10.70
CA GLY A 103 -1.54 8.80 -10.63
C GLY A 103 -1.97 10.16 -10.07
N CYS A 104 -1.17 10.70 -9.14
CA CYS A 104 -1.44 11.99 -8.50
C CYS A 104 -0.89 13.19 -9.28
N ASP A 105 -0.21 12.96 -10.42
CA ASP A 105 0.27 13.98 -11.35
C ASP A 105 -0.86 14.80 -12.03
N LYS A 106 -2.10 14.31 -11.97
CA LYS A 106 -3.29 14.95 -12.55
C LYS A 106 -4.39 15.15 -11.52
N PRO A 107 -4.35 16.21 -10.70
CA PRO A 107 -5.31 16.43 -9.58
C PRO A 107 -6.79 16.40 -9.97
N LYS A 108 -7.12 16.75 -11.24
CA LYS A 108 -8.50 16.69 -11.73
C LYS A 108 -9.08 15.28 -11.76
N LYS A 109 -8.25 14.25 -11.94
CA LYS A 109 -8.68 12.84 -11.95
C LYS A 109 -9.05 12.32 -10.56
N LEU A 110 -8.49 12.91 -9.51
CA LEU A 110 -8.73 12.50 -8.12
C LEU A 110 -10.15 12.85 -7.65
N LYS A 111 -10.72 13.95 -8.13
CA LYS A 111 -11.99 14.51 -7.62
C LYS A 111 -13.24 13.68 -7.93
N SER A 112 -13.16 12.66 -8.79
CA SER A 112 -14.32 11.89 -9.26
C SER A 112 -14.30 10.40 -8.86
N ALA A 113 -13.47 10.01 -7.91
CA ALA A 113 -13.35 8.62 -7.48
C ALA A 113 -14.54 8.18 -6.62
N LYS A 114 -15.69 7.94 -7.25
CA LYS A 114 -16.83 7.27 -6.61
C LYS A 114 -16.76 5.77 -6.88
N PHE A 115 -17.07 4.98 -5.88
CA PHE A 115 -17.28 3.54 -6.01
C PHE A 115 -18.77 3.25 -6.18
N ARG A 116 -19.09 2.21 -6.93
CA ARG A 116 -20.47 1.82 -7.19
C ARG A 116 -21.11 1.21 -5.93
N THR A 117 -20.29 0.50 -5.15
CA THR A 117 -20.70 -0.17 -3.91
C THR A 117 -19.65 0.14 -2.84
N GLY A 118 -20.07 0.21 -1.57
CA GLY A 118 -19.19 0.46 -0.43
C GLY A 118 -18.48 1.81 -0.49
N TYR A 119 -17.30 1.89 0.12
CA TYR A 119 -16.50 3.10 0.23
C TYR A 119 -15.02 2.81 0.03
N CYS A 120 -14.18 3.84 -0.09
CA CYS A 120 -12.74 3.68 -0.13
C CYS A 120 -12.23 3.40 1.28
N ALA A 121 -12.08 2.14 1.65
CA ALA A 121 -11.59 1.73 2.95
C ALA A 121 -10.05 1.59 2.98
N VAL A 122 -9.44 1.29 1.83
CA VAL A 122 -8.00 1.02 1.75
C VAL A 122 -7.34 2.01 0.80
N VAL A 123 -6.29 2.68 1.25
CA VAL A 123 -5.46 3.58 0.45
C VAL A 123 -4.01 3.16 0.57
N TRP A 124 -3.31 2.99 -0.55
CA TRP A 124 -1.88 2.72 -0.57
C TRP A 124 -1.12 3.77 -1.38
N PHE A 125 -0.25 4.51 -0.72
CA PHE A 125 0.75 5.38 -1.34
C PHE A 125 2.03 4.58 -1.56
N GLU A 126 2.30 4.21 -2.80
CA GLU A 126 3.55 3.56 -3.19
C GLU A 126 4.58 4.61 -3.61
N GLU A 127 5.82 4.46 -3.13
CA GLU A 127 6.89 5.47 -3.27
C GLU A 127 6.44 6.84 -2.75
N VAL A 128 5.92 6.87 -1.51
CA VAL A 128 5.38 8.11 -0.93
C VAL A 128 6.42 9.24 -0.79
N ASP A 129 7.70 8.90 -0.81
CA ASP A 129 8.83 9.83 -0.82
C ASP A 129 8.91 10.69 -2.10
N GLU A 130 8.23 10.28 -3.20
CA GLU A 130 8.10 11.07 -4.43
C GLU A 130 7.09 12.23 -4.30
N PHE A 131 6.21 12.21 -3.30
CA PHE A 131 5.27 13.29 -3.04
C PHE A 131 5.97 14.51 -2.44
N ASP A 132 5.41 15.71 -2.65
CA ASP A 132 6.05 16.97 -2.25
C ASP A 132 6.05 17.19 -0.72
N GLY A 133 5.25 16.42 0.03
CA GLY A 133 5.17 16.46 1.48
C GLY A 133 3.86 15.93 2.04
N MET A 134 3.72 15.92 3.37
CA MET A 134 2.52 15.44 4.05
C MET A 134 1.27 16.26 3.70
N ASP A 135 1.37 17.53 3.36
CA ASP A 135 0.21 18.36 3.00
C ASP A 135 -0.41 17.89 1.69
N GLU A 136 0.41 17.50 0.71
CA GLU A 136 -0.09 16.88 -0.52
C GLU A 136 -0.75 15.53 -0.22
N VAL A 137 -0.10 14.69 0.57
CA VAL A 137 -0.64 13.38 0.99
C VAL A 137 -1.98 13.53 1.71
N ARG A 138 -2.10 14.45 2.65
CA ARG A 138 -3.35 14.75 3.37
C ARG A 138 -4.45 15.25 2.43
N SER A 139 -4.11 16.10 1.47
CA SER A 139 -5.05 16.60 0.46
C SER A 139 -5.60 15.47 -0.42
N VAL A 140 -4.75 14.52 -0.81
CA VAL A 140 -5.15 13.32 -1.56
C VAL A 140 -6.02 12.41 -0.69
N LEU A 141 -5.64 12.14 0.55
CA LEU A 141 -6.42 11.33 1.50
C LEU A 141 -7.82 11.90 1.71
N ALA A 142 -7.97 13.20 1.93
CA ALA A 142 -9.26 13.86 2.11
C ALA A 142 -10.21 13.66 0.92
N THR A 143 -9.69 13.28 -0.24
CA THR A 143 -10.50 12.94 -1.42
C THR A 143 -11.11 11.54 -1.33
N PHE A 144 -10.41 10.59 -0.71
CA PHE A 144 -10.78 9.18 -0.69
C PHE A 144 -11.42 8.71 0.62
N LEU A 145 -10.97 9.22 1.77
CA LEU A 145 -11.48 8.79 3.07
C LEU A 145 -12.87 9.39 3.36
N ARG A 146 -13.90 8.78 2.79
CA ARG A 146 -15.30 9.23 2.91
C ARG A 146 -16.26 8.06 2.93
N GLY A 147 -17.33 8.19 3.68
CA GLY A 147 -18.48 7.28 3.60
C GLY A 147 -18.37 5.98 4.39
N GLY A 148 -17.43 5.87 5.32
CA GLY A 148 -17.28 4.72 6.17
C GLY A 148 -16.50 5.06 7.45
N ASP A 149 -16.38 4.09 8.36
CA ASP A 149 -15.78 4.28 9.68
C ASP A 149 -14.46 3.52 9.87
N MET A 150 -14.12 2.62 8.95
CA MET A 150 -12.93 1.78 9.06
C MET A 150 -12.00 2.00 7.86
N PHE A 151 -10.79 2.47 8.11
CA PHE A 151 -9.84 2.82 7.08
C PHE A 151 -8.45 2.24 7.36
N TRP A 152 -7.78 1.74 6.31
CA TRP A 152 -6.38 1.34 6.32
C TRP A 152 -5.61 2.16 5.29
N VAL A 153 -4.61 2.90 5.75
CA VAL A 153 -3.76 3.71 4.88
C VAL A 153 -2.33 3.20 4.97
N PHE A 154 -1.83 2.70 3.85
CA PHE A 154 -0.49 2.18 3.73
C PHE A 154 0.41 3.18 3.02
N TYR A 155 1.63 3.36 3.54
CA TYR A 155 2.67 4.18 2.96
C TYR A 155 3.92 3.34 2.80
N SER A 156 4.42 3.19 1.57
CA SER A 156 5.66 2.46 1.32
C SER A 156 6.69 3.34 0.63
N TYR A 157 7.94 3.25 1.06
CA TYR A 157 9.02 4.01 0.48
C TYR A 157 10.39 3.39 0.75
N ASN A 158 11.36 3.75 -0.10
CA ASN A 158 12.77 3.53 0.14
C ASN A 158 13.34 4.79 0.78
N PRO A 159 14.00 4.71 1.96
CA PRO A 159 14.50 5.90 2.65
C PRO A 159 15.45 6.71 1.75
N PRO A 160 15.13 7.98 1.41
CA PRO A 160 16.05 8.85 0.70
C PRO A 160 17.34 9.05 1.50
N ARG A 161 18.48 9.23 0.80
CA ARG A 161 19.79 9.46 1.46
C ARG A 161 19.81 10.71 2.31
N SER A 162 19.08 11.75 1.94
CA SER A 162 19.04 13.01 2.69
C SER A 162 18.19 12.88 3.94
N ALA A 163 18.79 13.05 5.12
CA ALA A 163 18.08 13.13 6.39
C ALA A 163 17.09 14.31 6.47
N ARG A 164 17.22 15.30 5.58
CA ARG A 164 16.35 16.48 5.48
C ARG A 164 15.09 16.22 4.65
N ASN A 165 15.02 15.10 3.89
CA ASN A 165 13.82 14.75 3.15
C ASN A 165 12.63 14.64 4.12
N TRP A 166 11.46 15.11 3.67
CA TRP A 166 10.26 15.17 4.48
C TRP A 166 9.85 13.80 5.04
N VAL A 167 9.94 12.74 4.22
CA VAL A 167 9.54 11.39 4.64
C VAL A 167 10.46 10.83 5.73
N ASN A 168 11.75 11.19 5.74
CA ASN A 168 12.67 10.81 6.79
C ASN A 168 12.44 11.60 8.10
N LYS A 169 11.91 12.83 8.00
CA LYS A 169 11.49 13.59 9.19
C LYS A 169 10.23 12.97 9.79
N GLU A 170 9.25 12.65 8.95
CA GLU A 170 8.01 11.98 9.36
C GLU A 170 8.31 10.63 10.03
N ALA A 171 9.21 9.82 9.44
CA ALA A 171 9.61 8.54 10.03
C ALA A 171 10.21 8.68 11.41
N ARG A 172 11.07 9.68 11.64
CA ARG A 172 11.64 9.93 12.98
C ARG A 172 10.58 10.37 13.99
N ASP A 173 9.60 11.15 13.57
CA ASP A 173 8.48 11.53 14.42
C ASP A 173 7.67 10.30 14.83
N LEU A 174 7.34 9.43 13.87
CA LEU A 174 6.63 8.17 14.11
C LEU A 174 7.41 7.22 15.04
N GLU A 175 8.72 7.13 14.86
CA GLU A 175 9.62 6.31 15.71
C GLU A 175 9.72 6.88 17.14
N ALA A 176 9.64 8.20 17.30
CA ALA A 176 9.67 8.88 18.61
C ALA A 176 8.33 8.80 19.37
N HIS A 177 7.20 8.68 18.63
CA HIS A 177 5.85 8.70 19.18
C HIS A 177 5.04 7.49 18.69
N PRO A 178 5.44 6.25 19.06
CA PRO A 178 4.81 5.03 18.53
C PRO A 178 3.34 4.93 18.96
N GLY A 179 2.46 4.72 17.99
CA GLY A 179 1.02 4.54 18.21
C GLY A 179 0.21 5.83 18.31
N GLU A 180 0.85 7.01 18.37
CA GLU A 180 0.11 8.27 18.40
C GLU A 180 -0.68 8.50 17.10
N ASP A 181 -1.85 9.11 17.22
CA ASP A 181 -2.76 9.42 16.12
C ASP A 181 -3.12 8.22 15.23
N GLY A 182 -3.11 7.00 15.79
CA GLY A 182 -3.41 5.79 15.04
C GLY A 182 -2.37 5.46 13.95
N ARG A 183 -1.10 5.83 14.17
CA ARG A 183 0.01 5.64 13.25
C ARG A 183 0.97 4.55 13.72
N PHE A 184 1.37 3.69 12.83
CA PHE A 184 2.34 2.61 13.05
C PHE A 184 3.45 2.68 12.01
N ILE A 185 4.70 2.43 12.40
CA ILE A 185 5.83 2.33 11.48
C ILE A 185 6.49 0.95 11.57
N CYS A 186 6.70 0.34 10.41
CA CYS A 186 7.44 -0.90 10.23
C CYS A 186 8.71 -0.61 9.42
N HIS A 187 9.86 -0.92 9.97
CA HIS A 187 11.12 -0.85 9.26
C HIS A 187 11.57 -2.27 8.90
N THR A 188 11.78 -2.53 7.62
CA THR A 188 12.25 -3.81 7.12
C THR A 188 13.42 -3.64 6.15
N THR A 189 14.33 -4.58 6.19
CA THR A 189 15.50 -4.66 5.31
C THR A 189 15.52 -5.99 4.57
N TYR A 190 16.42 -6.16 3.62
CA TYR A 190 16.62 -7.47 3.00
C TYR A 190 17.15 -8.52 4.00
N LEU A 191 17.81 -8.11 5.09
CA LEU A 191 18.31 -8.99 6.14
C LEU A 191 17.17 -9.71 6.87
N ASP A 192 16.04 -9.03 7.09
CA ASP A 192 14.86 -9.61 7.73
C ASP A 192 14.18 -10.67 6.86
N VAL A 193 14.59 -10.81 5.61
CA VAL A 193 14.00 -11.73 4.62
C VAL A 193 14.97 -12.85 4.27
N ILE A 194 16.28 -12.57 4.14
CA ILE A 194 17.26 -13.51 3.62
C ILE A 194 17.45 -14.74 4.51
N ASP A 195 17.33 -14.58 5.81
CA ASP A 195 17.49 -15.68 6.76
C ASP A 195 16.38 -16.73 6.64
N GLU A 196 15.16 -16.30 6.24
CA GLU A 196 14.01 -17.18 6.07
C GLU A 196 13.81 -17.62 4.62
N HIS A 197 14.12 -16.73 3.68
CA HIS A 197 13.83 -16.85 2.26
C HIS A 197 15.02 -16.40 1.39
N PRO A 198 16.18 -17.06 1.48
CA PRO A 198 17.36 -16.68 0.71
C PRO A 198 17.11 -16.75 -0.81
N GLU A 199 16.18 -17.60 -1.25
CA GLU A 199 15.79 -17.76 -2.66
C GLU A 199 15.07 -16.53 -3.24
N TRP A 200 14.57 -15.62 -2.41
CA TRP A 200 13.90 -14.41 -2.88
C TRP A 200 14.86 -13.26 -3.21
N ILE A 201 16.13 -13.40 -2.85
CA ILE A 201 17.13 -12.36 -3.04
C ILE A 201 18.25 -12.92 -3.92
N SER A 202 18.46 -12.32 -5.10
CA SER A 202 19.53 -12.75 -5.99
C SER A 202 20.90 -12.43 -5.41
N ALA A 203 21.89 -13.29 -5.68
CA ALA A 203 23.29 -13.06 -5.27
C ALA A 203 23.84 -11.71 -5.79
N ALA A 204 23.40 -11.27 -6.98
CA ALA A 204 23.77 -9.97 -7.52
C ALA A 204 23.18 -8.77 -6.74
N ALA A 205 22.14 -8.98 -5.96
CA ALA A 205 21.54 -7.93 -5.11
C ALA A 205 22.26 -7.80 -3.74
N LEU A 206 23.15 -8.74 -3.42
CA LEU A 206 23.95 -8.80 -2.18
C LEU A 206 25.40 -8.31 -2.39
N ALA A 207 25.83 -8.14 -3.65
CA ALA A 207 27.15 -7.63 -4.04
C ALA A 207 27.15 -6.08 -4.07
#